data_e824e452a65822940f2fd242fe09a386
#
_entry.id   e824e452a65822940f2fd242fe09a386
#
_cell.length_a   1.000
_cell.length_b   1.000
_cell.length_c   1.000
_cell.angle_alpha   90.00
_cell.angle_beta   90.00
_cell.angle_gamma   90.00
#
_symmetry.space_group_name_H-M   'P 1'
#
loop_
_entity.id
_entity.type
_entity.pdbx_description
1 polymer ?
#
loop_
_entity_poly.entity_id
_entity_poly.type
_entity_poly.pdbx_seq_one_letter_code
_entity_poly.pdbx_strand_id
1 'polypeptide(L)'
;MSASRERTLRELLPNFEISGLERPIDLAKVFNREMVIVDFGSGMGLHALSLASSSPDVGVLAIDVHTVGLLAIAETATEQELTNLRTHHGDGMDVFTDWLKPESITEVHVLFPDPWPKARHHKRRLISQLFLDQVFALLKPGGRMVFVTDDESYFESASATIAAHKFRVIQSDWDIPMTTYHQRAVRLGHKISQLSAYKN
;
A
#
# COMPACT_ATOMS: atom_id res chain seq x y z
N MET A 1 3.48 -4.09 -26.18
CA MET A 1 2.45 -3.28 -25.48
C MET A 1 1.43 -2.83 -26.49
N SER A 2 0.12 -2.78 -26.17
CA SER A 2 -0.88 -2.26 -27.13
C SER A 2 -0.75 -0.74 -27.25
N ALA A 3 -1.17 -0.14 -28.39
CA ALA A 3 -1.15 1.31 -28.60
C ALA A 3 -1.93 2.07 -27.50
N SER A 4 -3.04 1.50 -27.00
CA SER A 4 -3.81 2.04 -25.89
C SER A 4 -2.96 2.14 -24.61
N ARG A 5 -2.30 1.06 -24.21
CA ARG A 5 -1.43 1.05 -23.01
C ARG A 5 -0.25 2.01 -23.11
N GLU A 6 0.30 2.17 -24.33
CA GLU A 6 1.39 3.12 -24.56
C GLU A 6 0.90 4.56 -24.38
N ARG A 7 -0.32 4.85 -24.82
CA ARG A 7 -0.98 6.14 -24.60
C ARG A 7 -1.19 6.41 -23.11
N THR A 8 -1.76 5.46 -22.37
CA THR A 8 -1.99 5.58 -20.92
C THR A 8 -0.69 5.85 -20.18
N LEU A 9 0.38 5.13 -20.53
CA LEU A 9 1.70 5.32 -19.91
C LEU A 9 2.23 6.75 -20.11
N ARG A 10 2.05 7.32 -21.30
CA ARG A 10 2.61 8.63 -21.65
C ARG A 10 1.73 9.81 -21.26
N GLU A 11 0.41 9.67 -21.33
CA GLU A 11 -0.53 10.78 -21.21
C GLU A 11 -1.27 10.80 -19.87
N LEU A 12 -1.63 9.63 -19.31
CA LEU A 12 -2.45 9.56 -18.10
C LEU A 12 -1.63 9.34 -16.84
N LEU A 13 -0.77 8.31 -16.81
CA LEU A 13 -0.04 7.94 -15.60
C LEU A 13 0.77 9.11 -14.99
N PRO A 14 1.44 9.98 -15.77
CA PRO A 14 2.16 11.11 -15.20
C PRO A 14 1.31 12.08 -14.37
N ASN A 15 0.00 12.16 -14.63
CA ASN A 15 -0.92 13.02 -13.86
C ASN A 15 -1.18 12.49 -12.44
N PHE A 16 -0.91 11.21 -12.20
CA PHE A 16 -1.08 10.56 -10.91
C PHE A 16 0.25 10.34 -10.18
N GLU A 17 1.37 10.33 -10.90
CA GLU A 17 2.70 9.97 -10.37
C GLU A 17 3.26 11.04 -9.44
N ILE A 18 3.81 10.61 -8.29
CA ILE A 18 4.42 11.51 -7.31
C ILE A 18 5.92 11.76 -7.54
N SER A 19 6.57 11.05 -8.45
CA SER A 19 8.02 11.12 -8.67
C SER A 19 8.53 12.50 -9.06
N GLY A 20 7.69 13.34 -9.67
CA GLY A 20 8.01 14.70 -10.07
C GLY A 20 7.81 15.76 -8.99
N LEU A 21 7.37 15.40 -7.78
CA LEU A 21 7.12 16.35 -6.69
C LEU A 21 8.38 16.69 -5.92
N GLU A 22 8.42 17.90 -5.37
CA GLU A 22 9.51 18.37 -4.50
C GLU A 22 9.54 17.59 -3.18
N ARG A 23 10.73 17.19 -2.76
CA ARG A 23 10.94 16.37 -1.54
C ARG A 23 11.45 17.22 -0.37
N PRO A 24 11.09 16.91 0.87
CA PRO A 24 10.18 15.83 1.28
C PRO A 24 8.71 16.13 0.94
N ILE A 25 8.02 15.12 0.41
CA ILE A 25 6.63 15.22 -0.03
C ILE A 25 5.70 15.21 1.19
N ASP A 26 4.91 16.26 1.34
CA ASP A 26 3.82 16.34 2.31
C ASP A 26 2.52 15.84 1.64
N LEU A 27 2.19 14.58 1.84
CA LEU A 27 1.04 13.96 1.21
C LEU A 27 -0.29 14.64 1.57
N ALA A 28 -0.43 15.17 2.78
CA ALA A 28 -1.65 15.89 3.18
C ALA A 28 -1.87 17.13 2.30
N LYS A 29 -0.78 17.83 1.94
CA LYS A 29 -0.84 18.96 0.99
C LYS A 29 -1.09 18.52 -0.43
N VAL A 30 -0.44 17.43 -0.90
CA VAL A 30 -0.63 16.90 -2.26
C VAL A 30 -2.08 16.56 -2.52
N PHE A 31 -2.74 15.93 -1.55
CA PHE A 31 -4.13 15.55 -1.67
C PHE A 31 -5.12 16.66 -1.24
N ASN A 32 -4.65 17.67 -0.51
CA ASN A 32 -5.52 18.59 0.23
C ASN A 32 -6.51 17.81 1.13
N ARG A 33 -5.99 16.83 1.85
CA ARG A 33 -6.73 15.93 2.74
C ARG A 33 -5.88 15.65 3.98
N GLU A 34 -6.53 15.58 5.15
CA GLU A 34 -5.83 15.25 6.39
C GLU A 34 -5.55 13.75 6.52
N MET A 35 -6.50 12.93 6.07
CA MET A 35 -6.33 11.47 6.06
C MET A 35 -5.65 11.03 4.77
N VAL A 36 -4.56 10.28 4.93
CA VAL A 36 -3.84 9.68 3.81
C VAL A 36 -3.63 8.20 4.09
N ILE A 37 -4.02 7.37 3.12
CA ILE A 37 -3.80 5.92 3.15
C ILE A 37 -2.82 5.56 2.04
N VAL A 38 -1.83 4.74 2.37
CA VAL A 38 -0.90 4.17 1.39
C VAL A 38 -1.24 2.69 1.19
N ASP A 39 -1.54 2.32 -0.04
CA ASP A 39 -1.68 0.93 -0.51
C ASP A 39 -0.31 0.46 -1.02
N PHE A 40 0.44 -0.23 -0.16
CA PHE A 40 1.82 -0.64 -0.43
C PHE A 40 1.85 -2.01 -1.12
N GLY A 41 2.21 -2.03 -2.38
CA GLY A 41 2.07 -3.20 -3.25
C GLY A 41 0.64 -3.30 -3.80
N SER A 42 0.15 -2.23 -4.43
CA SER A 42 -1.25 -2.09 -4.84
C SER A 42 -1.72 -3.10 -5.91
N GLY A 43 -0.80 -3.84 -6.53
CA GLY A 43 -1.11 -4.84 -7.54
C GLY A 43 -1.93 -4.26 -8.70
N MET A 44 -3.11 -4.81 -8.94
CA MET A 44 -4.04 -4.32 -9.98
C MET A 44 -4.86 -3.09 -9.56
N GLY A 45 -4.62 -2.55 -8.37
CA GLY A 45 -5.22 -1.30 -7.89
C GLY A 45 -6.66 -1.39 -7.40
N LEU A 46 -7.25 -2.58 -7.30
CA LEU A 46 -8.66 -2.72 -6.91
C LEU A 46 -8.94 -2.08 -5.53
N HIS A 47 -8.01 -2.25 -4.57
CA HIS A 47 -8.15 -1.67 -3.25
C HIS A 47 -8.01 -0.14 -3.29
N ALA A 48 -6.95 0.37 -3.91
CA ALA A 48 -6.72 1.80 -4.03
C ALA A 48 -7.89 2.54 -4.72
N LEU A 49 -8.40 1.98 -5.82
CA LEU A 49 -9.56 2.51 -6.54
C LEU A 49 -10.83 2.49 -5.68
N SER A 50 -11.09 1.37 -4.98
CA SER A 50 -12.25 1.25 -4.08
C SER A 50 -12.19 2.28 -2.95
N LEU A 51 -11.02 2.46 -2.32
CA LEU A 51 -10.82 3.48 -1.29
C LEU A 51 -11.06 4.89 -1.84
N ALA A 52 -10.44 5.24 -2.95
CA ALA A 52 -10.55 6.57 -3.53
C ALA A 52 -12.00 6.91 -3.94
N SER A 53 -12.72 5.93 -4.51
CA SER A 53 -14.12 6.10 -4.92
C SER A 53 -15.08 6.19 -3.74
N SER A 54 -14.90 5.34 -2.70
CA SER A 54 -15.83 5.28 -1.55
C SER A 54 -15.55 6.35 -0.48
N SER A 55 -14.36 6.94 -0.49
CA SER A 55 -13.91 7.87 0.56
C SER A 55 -13.23 9.11 -0.07
N PRO A 56 -14.00 10.04 -0.66
CA PRO A 56 -13.44 11.21 -1.37
C PRO A 56 -12.65 12.16 -0.47
N ASP A 57 -12.85 12.09 0.85
CA ASP A 57 -12.12 12.90 1.85
C ASP A 57 -10.79 12.28 2.28
N VAL A 58 -10.42 11.11 1.73
CA VAL A 58 -9.18 10.40 2.01
C VAL A 58 -8.26 10.50 0.80
N GLY A 59 -7.00 10.91 1.00
CA GLY A 59 -5.96 10.79 -0.01
C GLY A 59 -5.45 9.35 -0.10
N VAL A 60 -5.34 8.79 -1.29
CA VAL A 60 -4.88 7.41 -1.51
C VAL A 60 -3.61 7.42 -2.37
N LEU A 61 -2.52 6.87 -1.85
CA LEU A 61 -1.29 6.64 -2.59
C LEU A 61 -1.11 5.15 -2.87
N ALA A 62 -1.16 4.76 -4.13
CA ALA A 62 -0.91 3.41 -4.59
C ALA A 62 0.54 3.25 -5.05
N ILE A 63 1.28 2.32 -4.45
CA ILE A 63 2.69 2.06 -4.79
C ILE A 63 2.82 0.64 -5.31
N ASP A 64 3.45 0.45 -6.47
CA ASP A 64 3.80 -0.87 -7.00
C ASP A 64 5.00 -0.82 -7.95
N VAL A 65 5.74 -1.93 -8.04
CA VAL A 65 6.82 -2.11 -9.01
C VAL A 65 6.31 -2.53 -10.39
N HIS A 66 5.04 -2.94 -10.48
CA HIS A 66 4.42 -3.44 -11.70
C HIS A 66 3.57 -2.37 -12.40
N THR A 67 4.04 -1.90 -13.54
CA THR A 67 3.39 -0.85 -14.34
C THR A 67 1.95 -1.19 -14.73
N VAL A 68 1.62 -2.47 -14.95
CA VAL A 68 0.30 -2.87 -15.49
C VAL A 68 -0.85 -2.45 -14.57
N GLY A 69 -0.69 -2.64 -13.26
CA GLY A 69 -1.69 -2.23 -12.28
C GLY A 69 -1.84 -0.72 -12.20
N LEU A 70 -0.72 0.00 -12.20
CA LEU A 70 -0.73 1.46 -12.14
C LEU A 70 -1.35 2.10 -13.39
N LEU A 71 -1.19 1.48 -14.58
CA LEU A 71 -1.91 1.90 -15.79
C LEU A 71 -3.42 1.71 -15.63
N ALA A 72 -3.86 0.57 -15.11
CA ALA A 72 -5.28 0.32 -14.86
C ALA A 72 -5.86 1.32 -13.82
N ILE A 73 -5.08 1.66 -12.80
CA ILE A 73 -5.44 2.71 -11.83
C ILE A 73 -5.63 4.05 -12.55
N ALA A 74 -4.66 4.47 -13.37
CA ALA A 74 -4.71 5.77 -14.05
C ALA A 74 -5.89 5.86 -15.04
N GLU A 75 -6.18 4.79 -15.80
CA GLU A 75 -7.34 4.69 -16.69
C GLU A 75 -8.65 4.84 -15.90
N THR A 76 -8.86 3.98 -14.89
CA THR A 76 -10.11 3.98 -14.10
C THR A 76 -10.27 5.27 -13.30
N ALA A 77 -9.20 5.79 -12.70
CA ALA A 77 -9.27 7.04 -11.95
C ALA A 77 -9.61 8.24 -12.84
N THR A 78 -9.14 8.24 -14.09
CA THR A 78 -9.52 9.26 -15.08
C THR A 78 -10.98 9.14 -15.47
N GLU A 79 -11.46 7.92 -15.76
CA GLU A 79 -12.85 7.67 -16.13
C GLU A 79 -13.84 8.02 -15.01
N GLN A 80 -13.44 7.82 -13.76
CA GLN A 80 -14.25 8.12 -12.56
C GLN A 80 -13.99 9.51 -11.97
N GLU A 81 -13.14 10.31 -12.61
CA GLU A 81 -12.77 11.67 -12.17
C GLU A 81 -12.24 11.71 -10.72
N LEU A 82 -11.50 10.68 -10.30
CA LEU A 82 -10.92 10.59 -8.95
C LEU A 82 -9.77 11.58 -8.78
N THR A 83 -9.94 12.56 -7.91
CA THR A 83 -8.93 13.60 -7.63
C THR A 83 -8.05 13.28 -6.42
N ASN A 84 -8.50 12.35 -5.59
CA ASN A 84 -7.88 11.96 -4.31
C ASN A 84 -6.97 10.73 -4.40
N LEU A 85 -6.51 10.36 -5.61
CA LEU A 85 -5.62 9.23 -5.84
C LEU A 85 -4.32 9.69 -6.51
N ARG A 86 -3.21 9.11 -6.05
CA ARG A 86 -1.89 9.24 -6.67
C ARG A 86 -1.23 7.88 -6.74
N THR A 87 -0.22 7.77 -7.60
CA THR A 87 0.54 6.54 -7.81
C THR A 87 2.03 6.76 -7.66
N HIS A 88 2.75 5.68 -7.39
CA HIS A 88 4.19 5.62 -7.58
C HIS A 88 4.59 4.29 -8.23
N HIS A 89 5.33 4.39 -9.34
CA HIS A 89 5.93 3.25 -10.02
C HIS A 89 7.38 3.07 -9.57
N GLY A 90 7.64 2.13 -8.69
CA GLY A 90 8.98 1.87 -8.18
C GLY A 90 9.01 1.11 -6.87
N ASP A 91 10.19 1.05 -6.26
CA ASP A 91 10.35 0.46 -4.95
C ASP A 91 9.73 1.38 -3.88
N GLY A 92 8.73 0.88 -3.18
CA GLY A 92 8.08 1.62 -2.11
C GLY A 92 9.01 1.94 -0.93
N MET A 93 10.09 1.17 -0.76
CA MET A 93 11.08 1.47 0.27
C MET A 93 11.85 2.76 -0.02
N ASP A 94 12.16 3.07 -1.27
CA ASP A 94 12.78 4.33 -1.65
C ASP A 94 11.86 5.51 -1.29
N VAL A 95 10.55 5.37 -1.56
CA VAL A 95 9.53 6.36 -1.20
C VAL A 95 9.46 6.57 0.30
N PHE A 96 9.44 5.49 1.07
CA PHE A 96 9.31 5.55 2.53
C PHE A 96 10.56 6.09 3.22
N THR A 97 11.75 5.81 2.68
CA THR A 97 13.02 6.22 3.27
C THR A 97 13.35 7.69 2.99
N ASP A 98 13.16 8.13 1.73
CA ASP A 98 13.77 9.37 1.26
C ASP A 98 12.78 10.42 0.75
N TRP A 99 11.52 10.04 0.45
CA TRP A 99 10.64 10.95 -0.27
C TRP A 99 9.58 11.60 0.60
N LEU A 100 9.03 10.87 1.57
CA LEU A 100 7.88 11.33 2.34
C LEU A 100 8.28 12.09 3.60
N LYS A 101 7.49 13.09 3.94
CA LYS A 101 7.60 13.79 5.21
C LYS A 101 7.18 12.86 6.36
N PRO A 102 7.93 12.80 7.47
CA PRO A 102 7.51 12.10 8.67
C PRO A 102 6.12 12.53 9.13
N GLU A 103 5.38 11.59 9.73
CA GLU A 103 4.04 11.83 10.28
C GLU A 103 3.03 12.39 9.25
N SER A 104 3.15 11.96 7.99
CA SER A 104 2.28 12.39 6.89
C SER A 104 1.22 11.36 6.48
N ILE A 105 1.30 10.13 7.01
CA ILE A 105 0.43 9.00 6.66
C ILE A 105 -0.49 8.66 7.84
N THR A 106 -1.78 8.41 7.56
CA THR A 106 -2.74 7.93 8.57
C THR A 106 -2.77 6.40 8.64
N GLU A 107 -2.75 5.74 7.49
CA GLU A 107 -2.74 4.28 7.42
C GLU A 107 -1.80 3.77 6.32
N VAL A 108 -1.16 2.63 6.57
CA VAL A 108 -0.41 1.85 5.58
C VAL A 108 -1.06 0.49 5.46
N HIS A 109 -1.52 0.14 4.27
CA HIS A 109 -2.10 -1.16 3.97
C HIS A 109 -1.09 -2.02 3.23
N VAL A 110 -0.79 -3.20 3.78
CA VAL A 110 0.09 -4.23 3.20
C VAL A 110 -0.74 -5.49 3.00
N LEU A 111 -1.27 -5.66 1.80
CA LEU A 111 -2.24 -6.71 1.50
C LEU A 111 -1.63 -7.78 0.61
N PHE A 112 -1.55 -9.02 1.13
CA PHE A 112 -1.06 -10.19 0.43
C PHE A 112 0.34 -9.98 -0.21
N PRO A 113 1.33 -9.45 0.54
CA PRO A 113 2.69 -9.31 0.01
C PRO A 113 3.30 -10.69 -0.27
N ASP A 114 4.29 -10.74 -1.15
CA ASP A 114 4.97 -11.97 -1.55
C ASP A 114 5.47 -12.77 -0.34
N PRO A 115 5.00 -14.03 -0.13
CA PRO A 115 5.29 -14.79 1.08
C PRO A 115 6.69 -15.41 1.10
N TRP A 116 7.35 -15.55 -0.07
CA TRP A 116 8.66 -16.18 -0.21
C TRP A 116 8.78 -17.50 0.58
N PRO A 117 8.06 -18.58 0.19
CA PRO A 117 7.87 -19.78 1.03
C PRO A 117 9.15 -20.56 1.30
N LYS A 118 10.19 -20.43 0.46
CA LYS A 118 11.48 -21.12 0.68
C LYS A 118 12.29 -20.39 1.74
N ALA A 119 12.76 -21.09 2.78
CA ALA A 119 13.50 -20.51 3.92
C ALA A 119 14.67 -19.60 3.50
N ARG A 120 15.46 -20.00 2.46
CA ARG A 120 16.54 -19.16 1.91
C ARG A 120 16.08 -17.80 1.34
N HIS A 121 14.76 -17.64 1.09
CA HIS A 121 14.17 -16.41 0.54
C HIS A 121 13.44 -15.57 1.60
N HIS A 122 13.29 -16.01 2.86
CA HIS A 122 12.59 -15.27 3.91
C HIS A 122 13.14 -13.85 4.10
N LYS A 123 14.46 -13.62 3.84
CA LYS A 123 15.08 -12.30 3.87
C LYS A 123 14.51 -11.31 2.84
N ARG A 124 13.68 -11.77 1.88
CA ARG A 124 13.00 -10.94 0.89
C ARG A 124 11.59 -10.52 1.33
N ARG A 125 11.10 -11.08 2.44
CA ARG A 125 9.79 -10.70 3.00
C ARG A 125 9.81 -9.23 3.35
N LEU A 126 8.73 -8.53 3.00
CA LEU A 126 8.59 -7.08 3.19
C LEU A 126 8.64 -6.70 4.68
N ILE A 127 7.89 -7.45 5.52
CA ILE A 127 7.84 -7.16 6.96
C ILE A 127 9.19 -7.49 7.59
N SER A 128 9.98 -6.45 7.76
CA SER A 128 11.32 -6.46 8.35
C SER A 128 11.46 -5.29 9.32
N GLN A 129 12.48 -5.32 10.19
CA GLN A 129 12.73 -4.21 11.12
C GLN A 129 12.85 -2.87 10.37
N LEU A 130 13.63 -2.84 9.27
CA LEU A 130 13.81 -1.64 8.46
C LEU A 130 12.47 -1.10 7.92
N PHE A 131 11.61 -1.97 7.36
CA PHE A 131 10.30 -1.57 6.87
C PHE A 131 9.44 -0.99 8.01
N LEU A 132 9.42 -1.66 9.16
CA LEU A 132 8.64 -1.21 10.32
C LEU A 132 9.14 0.12 10.89
N ASP A 133 10.46 0.35 10.92
CA ASP A 133 11.04 1.64 11.33
C ASP A 133 10.55 2.77 10.41
N GLN A 134 10.53 2.56 9.09
CA GLN A 134 10.04 3.55 8.12
C GLN A 134 8.53 3.78 8.26
N VAL A 135 7.73 2.73 8.33
CA VAL A 135 6.28 2.85 8.56
C VAL A 135 6.00 3.62 9.85
N PHE A 136 6.71 3.29 10.93
CA PHE A 136 6.53 3.97 12.22
C PHE A 136 6.88 5.46 12.15
N ALA A 137 7.95 5.83 11.44
CA ALA A 137 8.34 7.23 11.26
C ALA A 137 7.30 8.02 10.44
N LEU A 138 6.72 7.41 9.41
CA LEU A 138 5.79 8.06 8.48
C LEU A 138 4.35 8.14 9.01
N LEU A 139 3.94 7.21 9.87
CA LEU A 139 2.62 7.25 10.47
C LEU A 139 2.46 8.44 11.42
N LYS A 140 1.31 9.09 11.36
CA LYS A 140 0.87 10.05 12.37
C LYS A 140 0.70 9.36 13.74
N PRO A 141 0.76 10.08 14.86
CA PRO A 141 0.32 9.55 16.15
C PRO A 141 -1.11 9.00 16.03
N GLY A 142 -1.36 7.81 16.55
CA GLY A 142 -2.63 7.09 16.40
C GLY A 142 -2.84 6.43 15.04
N GLY A 143 -1.97 6.64 14.08
CA GLY A 143 -2.01 5.97 12.77
C GLY A 143 -1.70 4.48 12.87
N ARG A 144 -2.04 3.72 11.83
CA ARG A 144 -1.88 2.25 11.84
C ARG A 144 -1.31 1.68 10.55
N MET A 145 -0.70 0.54 10.67
CA MET A 145 -0.44 -0.38 9.57
C MET A 145 -1.39 -1.57 9.65
N VAL A 146 -2.00 -1.96 8.53
CA VAL A 146 -2.78 -3.19 8.39
C VAL A 146 -1.97 -4.17 7.56
N PHE A 147 -1.79 -5.38 8.08
CA PHE A 147 -1.09 -6.47 7.40
C PHE A 147 -2.03 -7.65 7.21
N VAL A 148 -2.14 -8.15 5.97
CA VAL A 148 -3.00 -9.26 5.59
C VAL A 148 -2.20 -10.24 4.72
N THR A 149 -2.30 -11.54 5.00
CA THR A 149 -1.69 -12.60 4.18
C THR A 149 -2.50 -13.89 4.25
N ASP A 150 -2.38 -14.71 3.21
CA ASP A 150 -2.92 -16.08 3.13
C ASP A 150 -1.83 -17.15 3.34
N ASP A 151 -0.60 -16.76 3.71
CA ASP A 151 0.50 -17.65 4.05
C ASP A 151 0.74 -17.65 5.57
N GLU A 152 0.47 -18.80 6.21
CA GLU A 152 0.56 -18.96 7.67
C GLU A 152 1.98 -18.73 8.19
N SER A 153 3.00 -19.28 7.51
CA SER A 153 4.42 -19.10 7.91
C SER A 153 4.85 -17.63 7.82
N TYR A 154 4.33 -16.91 6.83
CA TYR A 154 4.60 -15.47 6.74
C TYR A 154 3.87 -14.71 7.84
N PHE A 155 2.61 -15.04 8.12
CA PHE A 155 1.86 -14.41 9.18
C PHE A 155 2.54 -14.58 10.55
N GLU A 156 3.00 -15.79 10.89
CA GLU A 156 3.72 -16.06 12.14
C GLU A 156 4.99 -15.22 12.27
N SER A 157 5.84 -15.23 11.23
CA SER A 157 7.10 -14.48 11.26
C SER A 157 6.89 -12.96 11.27
N ALA A 158 5.91 -12.46 10.52
CA ALA A 158 5.56 -11.05 10.49
C ALA A 158 4.99 -10.59 11.84
N SER A 159 4.06 -11.36 12.42
CA SER A 159 3.46 -11.06 13.72
C SER A 159 4.52 -10.97 14.82
N ALA A 160 5.49 -11.91 14.83
CA ALA A 160 6.59 -11.87 15.79
C ALA A 160 7.48 -10.62 15.61
N THR A 161 7.80 -10.26 14.35
CA THR A 161 8.60 -9.07 14.05
C THR A 161 7.90 -7.78 14.45
N ILE A 162 6.59 -7.68 14.14
CA ILE A 162 5.77 -6.51 14.48
C ILE A 162 5.58 -6.39 16.00
N ALA A 163 5.34 -7.50 16.70
CA ALA A 163 5.17 -7.50 18.15
C ALA A 163 6.47 -7.11 18.92
N ALA A 164 7.63 -7.38 18.33
CA ALA A 164 8.93 -6.97 18.87
C ALA A 164 9.26 -5.48 18.60
N HIS A 165 8.45 -4.80 17.77
CA HIS A 165 8.61 -3.38 17.45
C HIS A 165 7.84 -2.49 18.46
N LYS A 166 7.89 -1.17 18.25
CA LYS A 166 7.22 -0.16 19.11
C LYS A 166 5.69 -0.07 18.89
N PHE A 167 5.14 -0.81 17.94
CA PHE A 167 3.71 -0.80 17.65
C PHE A 167 2.88 -1.45 18.77
N ARG A 168 1.71 -0.91 19.01
CA ARG A 168 0.66 -1.61 19.76
C ARG A 168 -0.12 -2.50 18.78
N VAL A 169 0.00 -3.81 18.93
CA VAL A 169 -0.60 -4.79 18.03
C VAL A 169 -1.99 -5.18 18.52
N ILE A 170 -2.96 -5.22 17.60
CA ILE A 170 -4.32 -5.70 17.84
C ILE A 170 -4.62 -6.73 16.76
N GLN A 171 -5.23 -7.85 17.14
CA GLN A 171 -5.82 -8.75 16.16
C GLN A 171 -6.96 -7.99 15.47
N SER A 172 -6.86 -7.85 14.17
CA SER A 172 -7.79 -7.05 13.39
C SER A 172 -9.01 -7.87 13.00
N ASP A 173 -10.17 -7.24 13.03
CA ASP A 173 -11.43 -7.67 12.41
C ASP A 173 -11.80 -6.77 11.22
N TRP A 174 -10.80 -6.07 10.67
CA TRP A 174 -10.96 -5.18 9.55
C TRP A 174 -11.54 -5.92 8.34
N ASP A 175 -12.53 -5.30 7.69
CA ASP A 175 -13.15 -5.87 6.49
C ASP A 175 -12.15 -5.82 5.33
N ILE A 176 -11.59 -6.99 5.01
CA ILE A 176 -10.53 -7.13 4.01
C ILE A 176 -11.13 -6.89 2.63
N PRO A 177 -10.65 -5.87 1.88
CA PRO A 177 -11.18 -5.56 0.55
C PRO A 177 -10.96 -6.73 -0.42
N MET A 178 -11.90 -6.90 -1.33
CA MET A 178 -11.88 -7.96 -2.33
C MET A 178 -10.86 -7.66 -3.45
N THR A 179 -9.58 -7.83 -3.14
CA THR A 179 -8.47 -7.73 -4.11
C THR A 179 -8.38 -8.98 -4.99
N THR A 180 -7.58 -8.93 -6.05
CA THR A 180 -7.30 -10.11 -6.89
C THR A 180 -6.68 -11.26 -6.07
N TYR A 181 -5.81 -10.93 -5.11
CA TYR A 181 -5.17 -11.90 -4.24
C TYR A 181 -6.14 -12.46 -3.21
N HIS A 182 -7.03 -11.62 -2.63
CA HIS A 182 -8.10 -12.07 -1.75
C HIS A 182 -9.01 -13.09 -2.46
N GLN A 183 -9.49 -12.75 -3.67
CA GLN A 183 -10.32 -13.66 -4.49
C GLN A 183 -9.61 -15.01 -4.74
N ARG A 184 -8.31 -14.95 -5.04
CA ARG A 184 -7.51 -16.17 -5.24
C ARG A 184 -7.40 -16.99 -3.96
N ALA A 185 -7.11 -16.37 -2.81
CA ALA A 185 -7.00 -17.06 -1.52
C ALA A 185 -8.31 -17.77 -1.16
N VAL A 186 -9.45 -17.07 -1.28
CA VAL A 186 -10.79 -17.63 -1.06
C VAL A 186 -11.06 -18.82 -1.98
N ARG A 187 -10.77 -18.68 -3.29
CA ARG A 187 -10.98 -19.77 -4.26
C ARG A 187 -10.13 -21.01 -3.95
N LEU A 188 -8.94 -20.81 -3.40
CA LEU A 188 -8.04 -21.91 -3.02
C LEU A 188 -8.32 -22.48 -1.62
N GLY A 189 -9.27 -21.90 -0.88
CA GLY A 189 -9.58 -22.30 0.49
C GLY A 189 -8.48 -21.98 1.50
N HIS A 190 -7.63 -20.98 1.20
CA HIS A 190 -6.58 -20.55 2.12
C HIS A 190 -7.19 -19.81 3.30
N LYS A 191 -6.63 -20.03 4.49
CA LYS A 191 -6.94 -19.21 5.67
C LYS A 191 -6.30 -17.84 5.50
N ILE A 192 -7.09 -16.79 5.59
CA ILE A 192 -6.61 -15.41 5.57
C ILE A 192 -6.41 -14.94 7.01
N SER A 193 -5.24 -14.40 7.28
CA SER A 193 -4.86 -13.90 8.60
C SER A 193 -4.51 -12.41 8.50
N GLN A 194 -4.89 -11.63 9.52
CA GLN A 194 -4.67 -10.18 9.55
C GLN A 194 -4.34 -9.67 10.94
N LEU A 195 -3.63 -8.56 11.00
CA LEU A 195 -3.41 -7.77 12.22
C LEU A 195 -3.34 -6.29 11.92
N SER A 196 -3.59 -5.46 12.93
CA SER A 196 -3.35 -4.01 12.91
C SER A 196 -2.28 -3.63 13.92
N ALA A 197 -1.34 -2.79 13.50
CA ALA A 197 -0.23 -2.28 14.29
C ALA A 197 -0.32 -0.76 14.39
N TYR A 198 -0.58 -0.22 15.58
CA TYR A 198 -0.83 1.19 15.83
C TYR A 198 0.41 1.89 16.36
N LYS A 199 0.69 3.10 15.84
CA LYS A 199 1.63 4.05 16.45
C LYS A 199 0.91 4.75 17.60
N ASN A 200 1.47 4.62 18.83
CA ASN A 200 0.96 5.31 20.02
C ASN A 200 1.29 6.80 19.98
#